data_ec1b309fa415bcca9f2eb3b38b859faf
#
_entry.id   ec1b309fa415bcca9f2eb3b38b859faf
#
_cell.length_a   1.000
_cell.length_b   1.000
_cell.length_c   1.000
_cell.angle_alpha   90.00
_cell.angle_beta   90.00
_cell.angle_gamma   90.00
#
_symmetry.space_group_name_H-M   'P 1'
#
loop_
_entity.id
_entity.type
_entity.pdbx_description
1 polymer ?
#
loop_
_entity_poly.entity_id
_entity_poly.type
_entity_poly.pdbx_seq_one_letter_code
_entity_poly.pdbx_strand_id
1 'polypeptide(L)'
;NYVQTYNASEGFFGIQDQKNSDEMLLMLDYGIFYEFIPMDAYDGVNSKRVLNLREVELNVNYALVITTNAGLWRYILGDTIKFTSLLPFRFKITGRVGSFINCFGEELIVENSDVAIAAASKATNAQIKEYSAAPIFMDGVKKGSHEWLIEFITEPDSLDIFTTVLDQTLCKLNSDYEAKRTNNMVLTLPVVKSAVKGTFDAWLNENKKLGGQNKIPRLRNDRSLLEQLLQINALKA
;
A
#
# COMPACT_ATOMS: atom_id res chain seq x y z
N ASN A 1 -3.61 -27.80 -5.46
CA ASN A 1 -2.99 -27.03 -4.36
C ASN A 1 -2.10 -25.96 -5.01
N TYR A 2 -2.32 -24.69 -4.67
CA TYR A 2 -1.46 -23.58 -5.05
C TYR A 2 -0.58 -23.23 -3.86
N VAL A 3 0.66 -22.81 -4.13
CA VAL A 3 1.63 -22.34 -3.14
C VAL A 3 2.07 -20.95 -3.60
N GLN A 4 2.00 -19.99 -2.70
CA GLN A 4 2.51 -18.65 -2.99
C GLN A 4 4.02 -18.62 -2.92
N THR A 5 4.65 -17.89 -3.83
CA THR A 5 6.07 -17.60 -3.85
C THR A 5 6.30 -16.11 -3.97
N TYR A 6 7.35 -15.62 -3.33
CA TYR A 6 7.84 -14.27 -3.51
C TYR A 6 9.16 -14.31 -4.26
N ASN A 7 9.07 -13.93 -5.52
CA ASN A 7 10.22 -13.84 -6.41
C ASN A 7 10.14 -12.59 -7.28
N ALA A 8 11.29 -12.09 -7.68
CA ALA A 8 11.45 -10.99 -8.61
C ALA A 8 12.63 -11.30 -9.55
N SER A 9 12.94 -10.39 -10.49
CA SER A 9 14.12 -10.52 -11.36
C SER A 9 15.43 -10.61 -10.55
N GLU A 10 15.42 -10.02 -9.36
CA GLU A 10 16.54 -9.90 -8.43
C GLU A 10 16.79 -11.15 -7.59
N GLY A 11 15.80 -12.04 -7.43
CA GLY A 11 15.97 -13.24 -6.64
C GLY A 11 14.67 -13.92 -6.21
N PHE A 12 14.84 -15.01 -5.45
CA PHE A 12 13.76 -15.77 -4.83
C PHE A 12 13.82 -15.60 -3.32
N PHE A 13 12.81 -14.99 -2.72
CA PHE A 13 12.86 -14.46 -1.35
C PHE A 13 12.00 -15.22 -0.36
N GLY A 14 10.90 -15.81 -0.80
CA GLY A 14 9.97 -16.48 0.11
C GLY A 14 9.10 -17.52 -0.56
N ILE A 15 8.65 -18.47 0.25
CA ILE A 15 7.71 -19.53 -0.16
C ILE A 15 6.71 -19.80 0.95
N GLN A 16 5.46 -19.99 0.59
CA GLN A 16 4.43 -20.45 1.52
C GLN A 16 4.71 -21.90 1.91
N ASP A 17 5.12 -22.12 3.16
CA ASP A 17 5.45 -23.42 3.71
C ASP A 17 4.31 -24.05 4.54
N GLN A 18 3.24 -23.29 4.79
CA GLN A 18 2.10 -23.72 5.59
C GLN A 18 0.80 -23.68 4.78
N LYS A 19 -0.04 -24.70 4.94
CA LYS A 19 -1.36 -24.75 4.33
C LYS A 19 -2.29 -23.71 4.98
N ASN A 20 -3.12 -23.06 4.15
CA ASN A 20 -4.13 -22.08 4.60
C ASN A 20 -3.52 -20.88 5.34
N SER A 21 -2.26 -20.55 5.09
CA SER A 21 -1.58 -19.36 5.57
C SER A 21 -1.19 -18.49 4.37
N ASP A 22 -1.23 -17.19 4.53
CA ASP A 22 -0.72 -16.20 3.59
C ASP A 22 0.71 -15.73 3.95
N GLU A 23 1.32 -16.40 4.93
CA GLU A 23 2.69 -16.18 5.37
C GLU A 23 3.68 -16.95 4.50
N MET A 24 4.84 -16.37 4.28
CA MET A 24 5.92 -16.98 3.53
C MET A 24 7.16 -17.14 4.41
N LEU A 25 7.80 -18.31 4.30
CA LEU A 25 9.10 -18.57 4.90
C LEU A 25 10.17 -17.76 4.15
N LEU A 26 11.02 -17.04 4.87
CA LEU A 26 12.13 -16.29 4.29
C LEU A 26 13.25 -17.27 3.87
N MET A 27 13.68 -17.16 2.61
CA MET A 27 14.71 -18.03 2.04
C MET A 27 16.10 -17.49 2.36
N LEU A 28 16.79 -18.09 3.34
CA LEU A 28 18.07 -17.59 3.86
C LEU A 28 19.31 -18.21 3.20
N ASP A 29 19.14 -19.31 2.48
CA ASP A 29 20.22 -20.14 1.93
C ASP A 29 20.44 -19.98 0.41
N TYR A 30 19.83 -18.97 -0.20
CA TYR A 30 19.91 -18.69 -1.65
C TYR A 30 20.98 -17.65 -2.02
N GLY A 31 21.95 -17.39 -1.13
CA GLY A 31 23.06 -16.46 -1.41
C GLY A 31 22.61 -14.98 -1.40
N ILE A 32 21.55 -14.69 -0.67
CA ILE A 32 21.02 -13.32 -0.49
C ILE A 32 21.26 -12.89 0.94
N PHE A 33 21.92 -11.75 1.11
CA PHE A 33 22.03 -11.07 2.40
C PHE A 33 20.91 -10.03 2.49
N TYR A 34 20.13 -10.11 3.56
CA TYR A 34 18.95 -9.27 3.79
C TYR A 34 19.25 -8.19 4.81
N GLU A 35 18.82 -6.96 4.48
CA GLU A 35 18.74 -5.82 5.39
C GLU A 35 17.32 -5.25 5.36
N PHE A 36 16.93 -4.60 6.45
CA PHE A 36 15.56 -4.13 6.65
C PHE A 36 15.57 -2.68 7.13
N ILE A 37 14.85 -1.81 6.42
CA ILE A 37 14.67 -0.41 6.82
C ILE A 37 13.26 -0.27 7.38
N PRO A 38 13.09 0.05 8.69
CA PRO A 38 11.77 0.33 9.23
C PRO A 38 11.12 1.50 8.46
N MET A 39 9.83 1.39 8.15
CA MET A 39 9.16 2.37 7.30
C MET A 39 9.01 3.74 7.96
N ASP A 40 9.01 3.82 9.29
CA ASP A 40 9.07 5.06 10.06
C ASP A 40 10.39 5.83 9.88
N ALA A 41 11.47 5.11 9.53
CA ALA A 41 12.82 5.66 9.31
C ALA A 41 13.24 5.60 7.82
N TYR A 42 12.32 5.32 6.90
CA TYR A 42 12.63 5.16 5.49
C TYR A 42 12.87 6.49 4.78
N ASP A 43 14.09 6.68 4.28
CA ASP A 43 14.52 7.83 3.44
C ASP A 43 15.27 7.33 2.19
N GLY A 44 14.73 6.28 1.56
CA GLY A 44 15.37 5.67 0.39
C GLY A 44 16.80 5.23 0.69
N VAL A 45 17.72 5.57 -0.21
CA VAL A 45 19.15 5.25 -0.08
C VAL A 45 19.84 6.01 1.06
N ASN A 46 19.23 7.06 1.59
CA ASN A 46 19.76 7.87 2.68
C ASN A 46 19.35 7.37 4.06
N SER A 47 18.55 6.31 4.14
CA SER A 47 18.05 5.74 5.39
C SER A 47 19.21 5.40 6.33
N LYS A 48 19.17 5.98 7.54
CA LYS A 48 20.24 5.81 8.54
C LYS A 48 20.03 4.60 9.44
N ARG A 49 18.77 4.20 9.62
CA ARG A 49 18.41 3.02 10.42
C ARG A 49 18.21 1.84 9.49
N VAL A 50 19.19 0.97 9.43
CA VAL A 50 19.16 -0.27 8.64
C VAL A 50 19.47 -1.42 9.57
N LEU A 51 18.58 -2.38 9.64
CA LEU A 51 18.63 -3.52 10.55
C LEU A 51 19.05 -4.79 9.81
N ASN A 52 19.75 -5.66 10.50
CA ASN A 52 19.96 -7.05 10.05
C ASN A 52 18.82 -7.94 10.56
N LEU A 53 18.81 -9.20 10.12
CA LEU A 53 17.75 -10.17 10.45
C LEU A 53 17.61 -10.46 11.96
N ARG A 54 18.65 -10.24 12.78
CA ARG A 54 18.58 -10.47 14.24
C ARG A 54 17.93 -9.32 14.99
N GLU A 55 17.76 -8.18 14.33
CA GLU A 55 17.27 -6.93 14.92
C GLU A 55 15.83 -6.62 14.52
N VAL A 56 15.24 -7.44 13.64
CA VAL A 56 13.85 -7.24 13.21
C VAL A 56 12.86 -7.63 14.31
N GLU A 57 11.74 -6.96 14.32
CA GLU A 57 10.67 -7.14 15.28
C GLU A 57 9.38 -7.62 14.59
N LEU A 58 8.51 -8.30 15.35
CA LEU A 58 7.20 -8.72 14.85
C LEU A 58 6.31 -7.50 14.59
N ASN A 59 5.51 -7.60 13.53
CA ASN A 59 4.50 -6.61 13.15
C ASN A 59 5.02 -5.21 12.79
N VAL A 60 6.33 -5.01 12.71
CA VAL A 60 6.93 -3.79 12.16
C VAL A 60 7.01 -3.92 10.64
N ASN A 61 6.67 -2.85 9.93
CA ASN A 61 6.73 -2.79 8.47
C ASN A 61 8.13 -2.35 8.01
N TYR A 62 8.74 -3.11 7.12
CA TYR A 62 10.11 -2.89 6.64
C TYR A 62 10.18 -2.78 5.13
N ALA A 63 10.97 -1.84 4.61
CA ALA A 63 11.48 -1.90 3.24
C ALA A 63 12.58 -2.95 3.15
N LEU A 64 12.50 -3.82 2.14
CA LEU A 64 13.45 -4.90 1.93
C LEU A 64 14.64 -4.41 1.11
N VAL A 65 15.84 -4.63 1.65
CA VAL A 65 17.13 -4.34 0.99
C VAL A 65 17.89 -5.66 0.85
N ILE A 66 18.46 -5.88 -0.32
CA ILE A 66 19.18 -7.13 -0.63
C ILE A 66 20.58 -6.86 -1.15
N THR A 67 21.49 -7.75 -0.79
CA THR A 67 22.78 -7.91 -1.44
C THR A 67 22.89 -9.35 -1.95
N THR A 68 23.20 -9.54 -3.22
CA THR A 68 23.19 -10.87 -3.85
C THR A 68 24.55 -11.23 -4.40
N ASN A 69 24.82 -12.52 -4.50
CA ASN A 69 26.01 -13.06 -5.18
C ASN A 69 26.01 -12.80 -6.71
N ALA A 70 24.87 -12.39 -7.27
CA ALA A 70 24.74 -11.98 -8.66
C ALA A 70 25.17 -10.52 -8.92
N GLY A 71 25.64 -9.80 -7.90
CA GLY A 71 26.24 -8.46 -8.06
C GLY A 71 25.36 -7.28 -7.64
N LEU A 72 24.19 -7.49 -7.04
CA LEU A 72 23.43 -6.42 -6.42
C LEU A 72 24.01 -6.10 -5.03
N TRP A 73 24.26 -4.82 -4.77
CA TRP A 73 24.79 -4.34 -3.50
C TRP A 73 23.81 -3.38 -2.86
N ARG A 74 23.27 -3.74 -1.67
CA ARG A 74 22.33 -2.94 -0.90
C ARG A 74 21.19 -2.36 -1.75
N TYR A 75 20.64 -3.20 -2.59
CA TYR A 75 19.58 -2.84 -3.52
C TYR A 75 18.24 -2.79 -2.79
N ILE A 76 17.56 -1.64 -2.83
CA ILE A 76 16.21 -1.49 -2.29
C ILE A 76 15.24 -2.13 -3.29
N LEU A 77 14.65 -3.26 -2.92
CA LEU A 77 13.77 -4.03 -3.79
C LEU A 77 12.47 -3.29 -4.16
N GLY A 78 12.09 -2.35 -3.31
CA GLY A 78 10.89 -1.55 -3.52
C GLY A 78 9.62 -2.15 -2.90
N ASP A 79 9.70 -3.35 -2.36
CA ASP A 79 8.60 -3.98 -1.64
C ASP A 79 8.75 -3.79 -0.13
N THR A 80 7.61 -3.77 0.57
CA THR A 80 7.56 -3.74 2.03
C THR A 80 7.05 -5.06 2.56
N ILE A 81 7.62 -5.49 3.69
CA ILE A 81 7.27 -6.74 4.36
C ILE A 81 7.09 -6.51 5.86
N LYS A 82 6.37 -7.43 6.48
CA LYS A 82 6.19 -7.48 7.93
C LYS A 82 6.41 -8.89 8.44
N PHE A 83 7.26 -9.05 9.45
CA PHE A 83 7.49 -10.36 10.06
C PHE A 83 6.30 -10.76 10.93
N THR A 84 5.86 -12.00 10.74
CA THR A 84 4.79 -12.66 11.51
C THR A 84 5.33 -13.74 12.45
N SER A 85 6.57 -14.22 12.18
CA SER A 85 7.32 -15.15 13.03
C SER A 85 8.82 -14.87 12.90
N LEU A 86 9.56 -15.03 14.00
CA LEU A 86 11.03 -14.90 14.03
C LEU A 86 11.74 -16.24 14.15
N LEU A 87 11.00 -17.32 14.39
CA LEU A 87 11.58 -18.68 14.46
C LEU A 87 10.56 -19.74 13.98
N PRO A 88 10.63 -20.20 12.74
CA PRO A 88 11.46 -19.67 11.66
C PRO A 88 10.98 -18.27 11.21
N PHE A 89 11.83 -17.55 10.47
CA PHE A 89 11.43 -16.24 9.93
C PHE A 89 10.35 -16.40 8.87
N ARG A 90 9.14 -15.92 9.18
CA ARG A 90 8.02 -15.79 8.24
C ARG A 90 7.57 -14.36 8.14
N PHE A 91 7.08 -14.01 6.96
CA PHE A 91 6.66 -12.64 6.68
C PHE A 91 5.47 -12.62 5.72
N LYS A 92 4.82 -11.46 5.66
CA LYS A 92 3.84 -11.09 4.62
C LYS A 92 4.37 -9.90 3.84
N ILE A 93 4.03 -9.82 2.56
CA ILE A 93 4.23 -8.61 1.76
C ILE A 93 3.09 -7.65 2.12
N THR A 94 3.42 -6.43 2.49
CA THR A 94 2.48 -5.40 2.93
C THR A 94 2.21 -4.33 1.89
N GLY A 95 3.07 -4.25 0.86
CA GLY A 95 2.94 -3.28 -0.21
C GLY A 95 4.27 -2.92 -0.85
N ARG A 96 4.40 -1.65 -1.23
CA ARG A 96 5.63 -1.09 -1.82
C ARG A 96 6.07 0.18 -1.12
N VAL A 97 7.39 0.41 -1.08
CA VAL A 97 7.96 1.68 -0.65
C VAL A 97 7.38 2.80 -1.51
N GLY A 98 6.80 3.82 -0.97
CA GLY A 98 6.10 4.87 -1.72
C GLY A 98 4.63 4.56 -2.06
N SER A 99 4.12 3.37 -1.68
CA SER A 99 2.69 3.07 -1.73
C SER A 99 2.12 3.03 -0.30
N PHE A 100 2.17 4.15 0.39
CA PHE A 100 1.62 4.36 1.72
C PHE A 100 1.23 5.83 1.89
N ILE A 101 0.40 6.14 2.88
CA ILE A 101 0.11 7.51 3.31
C ILE A 101 0.47 7.63 4.80
N ASN A 102 1.35 8.58 5.13
CA ASN A 102 1.80 8.86 6.50
C ASN A 102 1.98 10.36 6.75
N CYS A 103 1.19 11.18 6.07
CA CYS A 103 1.32 12.66 6.12
C CYS A 103 0.90 13.24 7.46
N PHE A 104 0.14 12.50 8.24
CA PHE A 104 -0.39 12.89 9.54
C PHE A 104 0.06 11.93 10.65
N GLY A 105 0.95 10.97 10.36
CA GLY A 105 1.40 9.92 11.26
C GLY A 105 0.40 8.75 11.36
N GLU A 106 -0.34 8.48 10.28
CA GLU A 106 -1.36 7.42 10.22
C GLU A 106 -0.86 6.08 9.68
N GLU A 107 0.33 6.03 9.09
CA GLU A 107 0.98 4.83 8.52
C GLU A 107 0.02 3.90 7.73
N LEU A 108 -0.80 4.50 6.87
CA LEU A 108 -1.75 3.74 6.06
C LEU A 108 -1.03 3.01 4.93
N ILE A 109 -1.02 1.69 4.96
CA ILE A 109 -0.39 0.82 3.95
C ILE A 109 -1.42 0.21 3.00
N VAL A 110 -0.95 -0.32 1.86
CA VAL A 110 -1.83 -0.91 0.82
C VAL A 110 -2.66 -2.05 1.36
N GLU A 111 -2.12 -2.90 2.25
CA GLU A 111 -2.87 -3.99 2.88
C GLU A 111 -4.13 -3.47 3.61
N ASN A 112 -4.00 -2.37 4.36
CA ASN A 112 -5.15 -1.75 5.04
C ASN A 112 -6.18 -1.26 4.03
N SER A 113 -5.73 -0.57 2.99
CA SER A 113 -6.60 -0.01 1.95
C SER A 113 -7.35 -1.09 1.18
N ASP A 114 -6.67 -2.20 0.80
CA ASP A 114 -7.28 -3.30 0.06
C ASP A 114 -8.38 -3.99 0.87
N VAL A 115 -8.14 -4.24 2.15
CA VAL A 115 -9.15 -4.84 3.04
C VAL A 115 -10.34 -3.88 3.23
N ALA A 116 -10.09 -2.58 3.42
CA ALA A 116 -11.15 -1.60 3.62
C ALA A 116 -12.00 -1.40 2.34
N ILE A 117 -11.37 -1.35 1.17
CA ILE A 117 -12.03 -1.32 -0.14
C ILE A 117 -12.90 -2.56 -0.36
N ALA A 118 -12.37 -3.75 -0.03
CA ALA A 118 -13.15 -5.00 -0.17
C ALA A 118 -14.37 -5.02 0.76
N ALA A 119 -14.22 -4.54 2.00
CA ALA A 119 -15.34 -4.45 2.95
C ALA A 119 -16.42 -3.45 2.47
N ALA A 120 -16.02 -2.27 2.02
CA ALA A 120 -16.93 -1.25 1.49
C ALA A 120 -17.65 -1.74 0.22
N SER A 121 -16.92 -2.39 -0.69
CA SER A 121 -17.48 -2.99 -1.91
C SER A 121 -18.54 -4.04 -1.58
N LYS A 122 -18.24 -4.94 -0.65
CA LYS A 122 -19.19 -5.97 -0.19
C LYS A 122 -20.45 -5.37 0.43
N ALA A 123 -20.30 -4.33 1.23
CA ALA A 123 -21.43 -3.68 1.91
C ALA A 123 -22.37 -2.90 0.98
N THR A 124 -21.89 -2.53 -0.21
CA THR A 124 -22.61 -1.67 -1.17
C THR A 124 -22.77 -2.30 -2.54
N ASN A 125 -22.54 -3.61 -2.69
CA ASN A 125 -22.61 -4.36 -3.95
C ASN A 125 -21.74 -3.77 -5.07
N ALA A 126 -20.70 -3.01 -4.74
CA ALA A 126 -19.80 -2.38 -5.69
C ALA A 126 -18.79 -3.38 -6.24
N GLN A 127 -18.35 -3.13 -7.47
CA GLN A 127 -17.19 -3.81 -8.06
C GLN A 127 -16.19 -2.75 -8.53
N ILE A 128 -14.95 -2.88 -8.08
CA ILE A 128 -13.90 -1.92 -8.34
C ILE A 128 -12.95 -2.47 -9.39
N LYS A 129 -12.55 -1.61 -10.34
CA LYS A 129 -11.50 -1.90 -11.31
C LYS A 129 -10.14 -1.46 -10.79
N GLU A 130 -10.02 -0.22 -10.33
CA GLU A 130 -8.78 0.37 -9.84
C GLU A 130 -9.08 1.55 -8.90
N TYR A 131 -8.11 1.90 -8.04
CA TYR A 131 -8.20 3.07 -7.19
C TYR A 131 -6.82 3.67 -6.91
N SER A 132 -6.82 4.95 -6.54
CA SER A 132 -5.66 5.63 -5.99
C SER A 132 -6.11 6.63 -4.92
N ALA A 133 -5.31 6.78 -3.87
CA ALA A 133 -5.58 7.71 -2.79
C ALA A 133 -4.34 8.55 -2.44
N ALA A 134 -4.59 9.78 -2.02
CA ALA A 134 -3.58 10.72 -1.58
C ALA A 134 -4.13 11.64 -0.48
N PRO A 135 -3.26 12.28 0.34
CA PRO A 135 -3.72 13.17 1.39
C PRO A 135 -4.34 14.46 0.84
N ILE A 136 -5.34 14.97 1.55
CA ILE A 136 -5.75 16.38 1.51
C ILE A 136 -5.05 17.04 2.69
N PHE A 137 -4.12 17.94 2.42
CA PHE A 137 -3.34 18.59 3.46
C PHE A 137 -4.17 19.63 4.24
N MET A 138 -3.78 19.84 5.49
CA MET A 138 -4.33 20.92 6.31
C MET A 138 -3.91 22.29 5.75
N ASP A 139 -4.83 23.24 5.72
CA ASP A 139 -4.58 24.62 5.24
C ASP A 139 -4.73 25.69 6.33
N GLY A 140 -4.61 25.29 7.60
CA GLY A 140 -4.76 26.16 8.77
C GLY A 140 -6.21 26.34 9.24
N VAL A 141 -7.21 26.14 8.36
CA VAL A 141 -8.65 26.21 8.68
C VAL A 141 -9.27 24.82 8.56
N LYS A 142 -8.90 24.09 7.51
CA LYS A 142 -9.42 22.74 7.24
C LYS A 142 -8.48 21.69 7.80
N LYS A 143 -9.07 20.66 8.40
CA LYS A 143 -8.36 19.46 8.86
C LYS A 143 -7.91 18.61 7.67
N GLY A 144 -6.97 17.71 7.92
CA GLY A 144 -6.54 16.74 6.93
C GLY A 144 -7.62 15.73 6.56
N SER A 145 -7.46 15.09 5.43
CA SER A 145 -8.28 13.96 4.98
C SER A 145 -7.51 13.13 3.96
N HIS A 146 -8.09 12.00 3.54
CA HIS A 146 -7.63 11.27 2.36
C HIS A 146 -8.64 11.39 1.24
N GLU A 147 -8.19 11.71 0.04
CA GLU A 147 -8.99 11.70 -1.17
C GLU A 147 -8.75 10.42 -1.94
N TRP A 148 -9.82 9.71 -2.26
CA TRP A 148 -9.84 8.44 -2.97
C TRP A 148 -10.54 8.63 -4.30
N LEU A 149 -9.84 8.37 -5.40
CA LEU A 149 -10.42 8.27 -6.73
C LEU A 149 -10.55 6.79 -7.08
N ILE A 150 -11.77 6.34 -7.37
CA ILE A 150 -12.08 4.92 -7.56
C ILE A 150 -12.80 4.75 -8.90
N GLU A 151 -12.27 3.91 -9.77
CA GLU A 151 -12.94 3.49 -11.00
C GLU A 151 -13.75 2.23 -10.72
N PHE A 152 -15.07 2.37 -10.76
CA PHE A 152 -15.99 1.28 -10.52
C PHE A 152 -16.31 0.54 -11.83
N ILE A 153 -16.40 -0.80 -11.76
CA ILE A 153 -17.05 -1.64 -12.77
C ILE A 153 -18.56 -1.57 -12.54
N THR A 154 -18.97 -1.72 -11.27
CA THR A 154 -20.33 -1.54 -10.79
C THR A 154 -20.31 -0.53 -9.66
N GLU A 155 -21.06 0.58 -9.83
CA GLU A 155 -21.16 1.64 -8.81
C GLU A 155 -21.76 1.09 -7.51
N PRO A 156 -21.39 1.67 -6.35
CA PRO A 156 -21.98 1.31 -5.08
C PRO A 156 -23.45 1.74 -5.00
N ASP A 157 -24.27 0.98 -4.30
CA ASP A 157 -25.67 1.35 -4.02
C ASP A 157 -25.78 2.72 -3.33
N SER A 158 -24.77 3.07 -2.53
CA SER A 158 -24.61 4.38 -1.89
C SER A 158 -23.13 4.69 -1.65
N LEU A 159 -22.66 5.80 -2.21
CA LEU A 159 -21.29 6.26 -2.02
C LEU A 159 -21.03 6.70 -0.57
N ASP A 160 -22.03 7.22 0.12
CA ASP A 160 -21.93 7.62 1.53
C ASP A 160 -21.74 6.40 2.45
N ILE A 161 -22.50 5.32 2.19
CA ILE A 161 -22.34 4.06 2.92
C ILE A 161 -20.96 3.46 2.61
N PHE A 162 -20.55 3.46 1.34
CA PHE A 162 -19.23 3.00 0.93
C PHE A 162 -18.12 3.73 1.69
N THR A 163 -18.17 5.07 1.71
CA THR A 163 -17.21 5.92 2.42
C THR A 163 -17.17 5.64 3.92
N THR A 164 -18.35 5.47 4.53
CA THR A 164 -18.47 5.17 5.96
C THR A 164 -17.86 3.81 6.31
N VAL A 165 -18.15 2.77 5.53
CA VAL A 165 -17.59 1.43 5.76
C VAL A 165 -16.09 1.40 5.50
N LEU A 166 -15.61 2.11 4.47
CA LEU A 166 -14.18 2.29 4.19
C LEU A 166 -13.47 2.88 5.43
N ASP A 167 -13.93 4.01 5.93
CA ASP A 167 -13.36 4.70 7.10
C ASP A 167 -13.37 3.83 8.37
N GLN A 168 -14.51 3.23 8.69
CA GLN A 168 -14.64 2.35 9.85
C GLN A 168 -13.72 1.12 9.78
N THR A 169 -13.52 0.59 8.59
CA THR A 169 -12.63 -0.56 8.40
C THR A 169 -11.17 -0.14 8.54
N LEU A 170 -10.78 1.02 8.00
CA LEU A 170 -9.44 1.58 8.19
C LEU A 170 -9.15 1.82 9.68
N CYS A 171 -10.08 2.40 10.44
CA CYS A 171 -9.94 2.58 11.89
C CYS A 171 -9.71 1.25 12.62
N LYS A 172 -10.45 0.19 12.26
CA LYS A 172 -10.29 -1.13 12.87
C LYS A 172 -8.96 -1.81 12.57
N LEU A 173 -8.37 -1.54 11.41
CA LEU A 173 -7.15 -2.18 10.93
C LEU A 173 -5.87 -1.44 11.34
N ASN A 174 -5.99 -0.15 11.62
CA ASN A 174 -4.85 0.73 11.83
C ASN A 174 -5.13 1.69 12.99
N SER A 175 -4.46 1.44 14.13
CA SER A 175 -4.63 2.20 15.37
C SER A 175 -4.17 3.66 15.24
N ASP A 176 -3.17 3.92 14.40
CA ASP A 176 -2.67 5.28 14.19
C ASP A 176 -3.66 6.10 13.35
N TYR A 177 -4.25 5.46 12.33
CA TYR A 177 -5.36 6.06 11.58
C TYR A 177 -6.56 6.32 12.51
N GLU A 178 -6.98 5.36 13.33
CA GLU A 178 -8.06 5.52 14.30
C GLU A 178 -7.80 6.70 15.24
N ALA A 179 -6.60 6.78 15.81
CA ALA A 179 -6.21 7.88 16.70
C ALA A 179 -6.34 9.25 16.02
N LYS A 180 -5.94 9.38 14.75
CA LYS A 180 -6.06 10.63 13.99
C LYS A 180 -7.51 10.95 13.58
N ARG A 181 -8.34 9.91 13.40
CA ARG A 181 -9.78 10.04 13.10
C ARG A 181 -10.62 10.37 14.33
N THR A 182 -10.15 10.00 15.55
CA THR A 182 -10.92 10.18 16.80
C THR A 182 -11.37 11.63 16.94
N ASN A 183 -12.68 11.85 17.11
CA ASN A 183 -13.32 13.16 17.21
C ASN A 183 -12.97 14.14 16.08
N ASN A 184 -12.56 13.62 14.92
CA ASN A 184 -12.04 14.44 13.81
C ASN A 184 -10.90 15.39 14.25
N MET A 185 -10.04 14.96 15.15
CA MET A 185 -8.99 15.86 15.69
C MET A 185 -7.99 16.28 14.62
N VAL A 186 -7.49 15.36 13.85
CA VAL A 186 -6.48 15.56 12.79
C VAL A 186 -7.08 15.27 11.42
N LEU A 187 -7.68 14.08 11.25
CA LEU A 187 -8.30 13.63 10.01
C LEU A 187 -9.81 13.70 10.07
N THR A 188 -10.43 14.19 9.00
CA THR A 188 -11.87 14.09 8.75
C THR A 188 -12.21 12.83 7.96
N LEU A 189 -13.51 12.58 7.74
CA LEU A 189 -13.97 11.47 6.90
C LEU A 189 -13.29 11.51 5.53
N PRO A 190 -12.88 10.38 4.95
CA PRO A 190 -12.34 10.33 3.59
C PRO A 190 -13.28 10.94 2.56
N VAL A 191 -12.71 11.53 1.52
CA VAL A 191 -13.43 12.01 0.36
C VAL A 191 -13.30 10.96 -0.74
N VAL A 192 -14.39 10.26 -1.05
CA VAL A 192 -14.43 9.26 -2.13
C VAL A 192 -15.07 9.87 -3.38
N LYS A 193 -14.41 9.73 -4.51
CA LYS A 193 -14.89 10.16 -5.83
C LYS A 193 -14.92 8.99 -6.80
N SER A 194 -16.02 8.85 -7.54
CA SER A 194 -16.11 7.91 -8.65
C SER A 194 -15.37 8.48 -9.86
N ALA A 195 -14.53 7.64 -10.48
CA ALA A 195 -13.84 7.96 -11.71
C ALA A 195 -14.63 7.50 -12.93
N VAL A 196 -14.60 8.29 -13.99
CA VAL A 196 -15.14 7.89 -15.30
C VAL A 196 -14.37 6.67 -15.82
N LYS A 197 -15.07 5.72 -16.45
CA LYS A 197 -14.47 4.50 -16.98
C LYS A 197 -13.30 4.79 -17.92
N GLY A 198 -12.18 4.10 -17.68
CA GLY A 198 -10.95 4.23 -18.46
C GLY A 198 -10.08 5.42 -18.08
N THR A 199 -10.34 6.07 -16.94
CA THR A 199 -9.47 7.16 -16.42
C THR A 199 -8.06 6.64 -16.12
N PHE A 200 -7.96 5.52 -15.44
CA PHE A 200 -6.67 4.90 -15.08
C PHE A 200 -5.92 4.35 -16.30
N ASP A 201 -6.64 3.74 -17.25
CA ASP A 201 -6.03 3.28 -18.51
C ASP A 201 -5.50 4.45 -19.35
N ALA A 202 -6.23 5.58 -19.40
CA ALA A 202 -5.78 6.78 -20.11
C ALA A 202 -4.48 7.31 -19.49
N TRP A 203 -4.39 7.38 -18.17
CA TRP A 203 -3.15 7.79 -17.49
C TRP A 203 -1.99 6.86 -17.80
N LEU A 204 -2.20 5.54 -17.80
CA LEU A 204 -1.16 4.55 -18.18
C LEU A 204 -0.69 4.76 -19.63
N ASN A 205 -1.63 5.03 -20.54
CA ASN A 205 -1.32 5.31 -21.95
C ASN A 205 -0.45 6.57 -22.10
N GLU A 206 -0.86 7.70 -21.51
CA GLU A 206 -0.17 8.97 -21.58
C GLU A 206 1.26 8.88 -21.02
N ASN A 207 1.44 8.09 -19.96
CA ASN A 207 2.74 7.88 -19.33
C ASN A 207 3.57 6.76 -19.97
N LYS A 208 3.13 6.17 -21.11
CA LYS A 208 3.79 5.05 -21.80
C LYS A 208 4.05 3.84 -20.90
N LYS A 209 3.13 3.61 -19.95
CA LYS A 209 3.19 2.54 -18.94
C LYS A 209 2.17 1.44 -19.22
N LEU A 210 1.61 1.33 -20.42
CA LEU A 210 0.78 0.20 -20.80
C LEU A 210 1.62 -1.07 -20.90
N GLY A 211 1.21 -2.08 -20.16
CA GLY A 211 1.83 -3.40 -20.15
C GLY A 211 1.73 -4.04 -18.76
N GLY A 212 1.67 -5.36 -18.70
CA GLY A 212 1.33 -6.13 -17.49
C GLY A 212 2.26 -5.99 -16.29
N GLN A 213 3.35 -5.23 -16.41
CA GLN A 213 4.30 -4.95 -15.33
C GLN A 213 4.04 -3.59 -14.64
N ASN A 214 3.29 -2.69 -15.25
CA ASN A 214 3.07 -1.34 -14.72
C ASN A 214 1.75 -1.28 -13.96
N LYS A 215 1.82 -1.04 -12.66
CA LYS A 215 0.67 -0.85 -11.78
C LYS A 215 0.57 0.61 -11.35
N ILE A 216 -0.64 1.08 -11.20
CA ILE A 216 -0.89 2.40 -10.61
C ILE A 216 -0.63 2.31 -9.10
N PRO A 217 0.16 3.25 -8.53
CA PRO A 217 0.33 3.34 -7.08
C PRO A 217 -1.02 3.60 -6.40
N ARG A 218 -1.42 2.70 -5.50
CA ARG A 218 -2.71 2.80 -4.79
C ARG A 218 -2.72 3.90 -3.74
N LEU A 219 -1.59 4.09 -3.06
CA LEU A 219 -1.44 5.11 -2.03
C LEU A 219 -0.21 5.96 -2.33
N ARG A 220 -0.29 7.26 -2.09
CA ARG A 220 0.82 8.21 -2.25
C ARG A 220 0.81 9.25 -1.14
N ASN A 221 1.99 9.59 -0.59
CA ASN A 221 2.15 10.71 0.34
C ASN A 221 2.05 12.09 -0.33
N ASP A 222 2.18 12.13 -1.64
CA ASP A 222 2.03 13.33 -2.47
C ASP A 222 0.79 13.21 -3.36
N ARG A 223 0.33 14.35 -3.85
CA ARG A 223 -0.88 14.43 -4.68
C ARG A 223 -0.62 14.36 -6.19
N SER A 224 0.63 14.31 -6.61
CA SER A 224 1.01 14.48 -8.02
C SER A 224 0.30 13.50 -8.97
N LEU A 225 0.24 12.22 -8.59
CA LEU A 225 -0.48 11.20 -9.35
C LEU A 225 -2.00 11.44 -9.31
N LEU A 226 -2.55 11.67 -8.13
CA LEU A 226 -4.00 11.84 -7.97
C LEU A 226 -4.50 13.06 -8.73
N GLU A 227 -3.75 14.16 -8.75
CA GLU A 227 -4.10 15.36 -9.52
C GLU A 227 -4.09 15.11 -11.03
N GLN A 228 -3.12 14.37 -11.56
CA GLN A 228 -3.12 13.95 -12.97
C GLN A 228 -4.35 13.10 -13.30
N LEU A 229 -4.68 12.14 -12.44
CA LEU A 229 -5.88 11.30 -12.60
C LEU A 229 -7.16 12.13 -12.56
N LEU A 230 -7.26 13.09 -11.64
CA LEU A 230 -8.41 13.99 -11.53
C LEU A 230 -8.56 14.90 -12.76
N GLN A 231 -7.46 15.38 -13.34
CA GLN A 231 -7.48 16.15 -14.59
C GLN A 231 -7.99 15.30 -15.75
N ILE A 232 -7.49 14.09 -15.93
CA ILE A 232 -7.96 13.14 -16.96
C ILE A 232 -9.44 12.82 -16.74
N ASN A 233 -9.83 12.60 -15.49
CA ASN A 233 -11.21 12.32 -15.13
C ASN A 233 -12.16 13.47 -15.53
N ALA A 234 -11.75 14.70 -15.26
CA ALA A 234 -12.55 15.90 -15.62
C ALA A 234 -12.66 16.12 -17.14
N LEU A 235 -11.67 15.69 -17.92
CA LEU A 235 -11.72 15.78 -19.40
C LEU A 235 -12.62 14.70 -20.01
N LYS A 236 -12.93 13.62 -19.28
CA LYS A 236 -13.78 12.50 -19.73
C LYS A 236 -15.23 12.62 -19.26
N ALA A 237 -15.50 13.43 -18.22
CA ALA A 237 -16.82 13.65 -17.65
C ALA A 237 -17.63 14.64 -18.49
#